data_10ec2ad4add839e0900b28ee198e5681
#
_entry.id   10ec2ad4add839e0900b28ee198e5681
#
_cell.length_a   1.000
_cell.length_b   1.000
_cell.length_c   1.000
_cell.angle_alpha   90.00
_cell.angle_beta   90.00
_cell.angle_gamma   90.00
#
_symmetry.space_group_name_H-M   'P 1'
#
loop_
_entity.id
_entity.type
_entity.pdbx_description
1 polymer ?
#
loop_
_entity_poly.entity_id
_entity_poly.type
_entity_poly.pdbx_seq_one_letter_code
_entity_poly.pdbx_strand_id
1 'polypeptide(L)'
;MPRKVWLLIIGMFVNVIGNSFLWPLNTIYMHDYLGKSLSVAGLVLMANAGAGVVGNLLGGFFFDKIGGYKSIMAGILISIAALIGLVINHSWGPYVVLLTVLGFSGGIIFPSFYAMVGTVWPEGGRRSFNSIYLAQNVGVAIGPALAGFVASVNIDFIFTANLAFYVLFFFIAFFFYKQMSIDPEVHTSILKENTGIKKKAPFIALLIVMIGYLLTWLVYSQWATTISTHATSVGVTLTQYSFIWTINGLLIVVGQPFIKPIITRLENKVKTQILLGLSILLVSFFVVSFANTFNVFIIAMIILTFGEMIAWPAFPTLADQLAPRGKEGFYQGIVNSAATVGKMIGPIAGGILADLYGVQIALWILTGLMSLAVIPTLLYDVPLKRSGYEPKSR
;
A
#
# COMPACT_ATOMS: atom_id res chain seq x y z
N MET A 1 1.88 -23.96 0.70
CA MET A 1 2.50 -22.69 1.12
C MET A 1 3.43 -22.98 2.30
N PRO A 2 4.69 -22.51 2.29
CA PRO A 2 5.64 -22.77 3.37
C PRO A 2 5.18 -22.16 4.71
N ARG A 3 5.54 -22.81 5.84
CA ARG A 3 5.22 -22.33 7.20
C ARG A 3 5.73 -20.89 7.44
N LYS A 4 6.90 -20.56 6.90
CA LYS A 4 7.50 -19.23 7.01
C LYS A 4 6.61 -18.13 6.42
N VAL A 5 5.93 -18.41 5.31
CA VAL A 5 5.02 -17.44 4.67
C VAL A 5 3.77 -17.21 5.52
N TRP A 6 3.23 -18.25 6.16
CA TRP A 6 2.11 -18.09 7.11
C TRP A 6 2.45 -17.17 8.27
N LEU A 7 3.68 -17.26 8.79
CA LEU A 7 4.14 -16.36 9.86
C LEU A 7 4.27 -14.92 9.39
N LEU A 8 4.68 -14.69 8.13
CA LEU A 8 4.68 -13.34 7.54
C LEU A 8 3.25 -12.82 7.34
N ILE A 9 2.32 -13.66 6.88
CA ILE A 9 0.90 -13.30 6.75
C ILE A 9 0.33 -12.86 8.10
N ILE A 10 0.56 -13.63 9.16
CA ILE A 10 0.08 -13.31 10.52
C ILE A 10 0.70 -11.99 11.00
N GLY A 11 2.00 -11.80 10.82
CA GLY A 11 2.65 -10.55 11.20
C GLY A 11 2.15 -9.34 10.42
N MET A 12 1.92 -9.47 9.11
CA MET A 12 1.33 -8.40 8.29
C MET A 12 -0.10 -8.09 8.76
N PHE A 13 -0.92 -9.10 9.02
CA PHE A 13 -2.26 -8.95 9.52
C PHE A 13 -2.29 -8.18 10.86
N VAL A 14 -1.44 -8.59 11.82
CA VAL A 14 -1.32 -7.92 13.14
C VAL A 14 -0.83 -6.48 12.98
N ASN A 15 0.17 -6.25 12.13
CA ASN A 15 0.69 -4.91 11.83
C ASN A 15 -0.40 -3.97 11.26
N VAL A 16 -1.20 -4.48 10.32
CA VAL A 16 -2.26 -3.67 9.69
C VAL A 16 -3.41 -3.39 10.64
N ILE A 17 -3.80 -4.36 11.47
CA ILE A 17 -4.80 -4.10 12.53
C ILE A 17 -4.29 -3.01 13.47
N GLY A 18 -3.03 -3.11 13.96
CA GLY A 18 -2.44 -2.10 14.81
C GLY A 18 -2.52 -0.71 14.18
N ASN A 19 -2.03 -0.55 12.96
CA ASN A 19 -2.10 0.72 12.22
C ASN A 19 -3.53 1.25 12.07
N SER A 20 -4.52 0.37 11.97
CA SER A 20 -5.92 0.74 11.78
C SER A 20 -6.58 1.39 13.00
N PHE A 21 -5.93 1.40 14.16
CA PHE A 21 -6.39 2.19 15.30
C PHE A 21 -6.13 3.70 15.13
N LEU A 22 -5.18 4.08 14.29
CA LEU A 22 -4.82 5.49 14.09
C LEU A 22 -5.29 6.04 12.75
N TRP A 23 -4.96 5.39 11.63
CA TRP A 23 -5.13 6.02 10.32
C TRP A 23 -6.56 6.47 9.99
N PRO A 24 -7.66 5.76 10.34
CA PRO A 24 -9.01 6.24 10.06
C PRO A 24 -9.47 7.32 11.07
N LEU A 25 -8.87 7.35 12.27
CA LEU A 25 -9.27 8.25 13.34
C LEU A 25 -8.40 9.50 13.46
N ASN A 26 -7.25 9.57 12.79
CA ASN A 26 -6.31 10.68 12.90
C ASN A 26 -6.96 12.06 12.64
N THR A 27 -7.78 12.17 11.58
CA THR A 27 -8.45 13.43 11.24
C THR A 27 -9.45 13.83 12.32
N ILE A 28 -10.25 12.87 12.77
CA ILE A 28 -11.25 13.08 13.86
C ILE A 28 -10.52 13.50 15.13
N TYR A 29 -9.45 12.78 15.49
CA TYR A 29 -8.68 13.08 16.70
C TYR A 29 -8.10 14.51 16.66
N MET A 30 -7.47 14.90 15.55
CA MET A 30 -6.92 16.25 15.40
C MET A 30 -8.00 17.34 15.40
N HIS A 31 -9.16 17.09 14.78
CA HIS A 31 -10.23 18.08 14.66
C HIS A 31 -11.04 18.19 15.96
N ASP A 32 -11.60 17.10 16.42
CA ASP A 32 -12.60 17.09 17.49
C ASP A 32 -11.97 17.13 18.89
N TYR A 33 -10.77 16.53 19.06
CA TYR A 33 -10.11 16.43 20.38
C TYR A 33 -8.95 17.42 20.55
N LEU A 34 -8.19 17.71 19.47
CA LEU A 34 -7.09 18.68 19.54
C LEU A 34 -7.47 20.08 19.01
N GLY A 35 -8.73 20.28 18.57
CA GLY A 35 -9.26 21.57 18.14
C GLY A 35 -8.57 22.18 16.92
N LYS A 36 -8.06 21.34 15.99
CA LYS A 36 -7.35 21.82 14.80
C LYS A 36 -8.25 21.85 13.58
N SER A 37 -7.99 22.78 12.66
CA SER A 37 -8.71 22.80 11.40
C SER A 37 -8.42 21.58 10.55
N LEU A 38 -9.35 21.20 9.68
CA LEU A 38 -9.17 20.08 8.73
C LEU A 38 -7.95 20.30 7.81
N SER A 39 -7.66 21.56 7.45
CA SER A 39 -6.49 21.90 6.64
C SER A 39 -5.18 21.59 7.39
N VAL A 40 -5.09 21.90 8.67
CA VAL A 40 -3.93 21.57 9.51
C VAL A 40 -3.81 20.06 9.68
N ALA A 41 -4.91 19.35 9.89
CA ALA A 41 -4.91 17.89 9.93
C ALA A 41 -4.39 17.28 8.61
N GLY A 42 -4.83 17.82 7.47
CA GLY A 42 -4.34 17.41 6.15
C GLY A 42 -2.83 17.60 5.97
N LEU A 43 -2.28 18.74 6.44
CA LEU A 43 -0.84 18.99 6.40
C LEU A 43 -0.04 17.99 7.25
N VAL A 44 -0.56 17.63 8.44
CA VAL A 44 0.08 16.62 9.31
C VAL A 44 0.05 15.24 8.65
N LEU A 45 -1.06 14.85 8.05
CA LEU A 45 -1.16 13.59 7.32
C LEU A 45 -0.23 13.57 6.09
N MET A 46 -0.06 14.71 5.42
CA MET A 46 0.90 14.85 4.33
C MET A 46 2.34 14.71 4.84
N ALA A 47 2.69 15.27 5.98
CA ALA A 47 4.01 15.10 6.61
C ALA A 47 4.25 13.64 7.01
N ASN A 48 3.24 12.97 7.60
CA ASN A 48 3.27 11.54 7.92
C ASN A 48 3.52 10.69 6.65
N ALA A 49 2.79 10.95 5.55
CA ALA A 49 2.96 10.25 4.29
C ALA A 49 4.35 10.52 3.67
N GLY A 50 4.83 11.77 3.73
CA GLY A 50 6.17 12.15 3.26
C GLY A 50 7.28 11.42 4.02
N ALA A 51 7.17 11.34 5.36
CA ALA A 51 8.05 10.53 6.19
C ALA A 51 7.97 9.04 5.82
N GLY A 52 6.78 8.53 5.49
CA GLY A 52 6.56 7.19 4.98
C GLY A 52 7.30 6.92 3.67
N VAL A 53 7.34 7.89 2.74
CA VAL A 53 8.12 7.77 1.49
C VAL A 53 9.61 7.60 1.80
N VAL A 54 10.15 8.43 2.68
CA VAL A 54 11.55 8.30 3.12
C VAL A 54 11.78 6.96 3.79
N GLY A 55 10.87 6.55 4.67
CA GLY A 55 10.89 5.23 5.32
C GLY A 55 10.87 4.07 4.32
N ASN A 56 10.05 4.13 3.26
CA ASN A 56 9.98 3.11 2.22
C ASN A 56 11.33 2.91 1.51
N LEU A 57 11.99 4.01 1.13
CA LEU A 57 13.28 3.95 0.45
C LEU A 57 14.39 3.44 1.38
N LEU A 58 14.43 3.96 2.61
CA LEU A 58 15.42 3.53 3.60
C LEU A 58 15.16 2.10 4.09
N GLY A 59 13.91 1.70 4.27
CA GLY A 59 13.53 0.35 4.66
C GLY A 59 13.94 -0.69 3.62
N GLY A 60 13.73 -0.38 2.34
CA GLY A 60 14.23 -1.21 1.25
C GLY A 60 15.75 -1.31 1.23
N PHE A 61 16.45 -0.19 1.43
CA PHE A 61 17.91 -0.17 1.54
C PHE A 61 18.42 -0.95 2.75
N PHE A 62 17.78 -0.79 3.90
CA PHE A 62 18.14 -1.54 5.11
C PHE A 62 17.89 -3.03 4.94
N PHE A 63 16.78 -3.42 4.30
CA PHE A 63 16.53 -4.82 3.97
C PHE A 63 17.70 -5.42 3.19
N ASP A 64 18.16 -4.73 2.15
CA ASP A 64 19.26 -5.19 1.30
C ASP A 64 20.62 -5.21 2.04
N LYS A 65 20.84 -4.28 3.00
CA LYS A 65 22.12 -4.11 3.68
C LYS A 65 22.26 -4.96 4.94
N ILE A 66 21.22 -5.01 5.79
CA ILE A 66 21.28 -5.63 7.12
C ILE A 66 20.33 -6.84 7.27
N GLY A 67 19.54 -7.14 6.20
CA GLY A 67 18.60 -8.25 6.13
C GLY A 67 17.22 -7.94 6.67
N GLY A 68 16.22 -8.75 6.23
CA GLY A 68 14.81 -8.50 6.48
C GLY A 68 14.43 -8.49 7.95
N TYR A 69 14.94 -9.42 8.74
CA TYR A 69 14.66 -9.45 10.19
C TYR A 69 15.04 -8.16 10.90
N LYS A 70 16.28 -7.69 10.69
CA LYS A 70 16.77 -6.48 11.36
C LYS A 70 16.04 -5.24 10.89
N SER A 71 15.71 -5.15 9.60
CA SER A 71 14.96 -4.03 9.02
C SER A 71 13.54 -3.95 9.59
N ILE A 72 12.79 -5.05 9.60
CA ILE A 72 11.45 -5.11 10.18
C ILE A 72 11.50 -4.81 11.68
N MET A 73 12.46 -5.39 12.40
CA MET A 73 12.62 -5.17 13.85
C MET A 73 12.92 -3.70 14.18
N ALA A 74 13.78 -3.02 13.38
CA ALA A 74 14.04 -1.60 13.55
C ALA A 74 12.76 -0.76 13.37
N GLY A 75 11.97 -1.05 12.33
CA GLY A 75 10.67 -0.39 12.13
C GLY A 75 9.71 -0.62 13.29
N ILE A 76 9.60 -1.85 13.79
CA ILE A 76 8.75 -2.18 14.95
C ILE A 76 9.19 -1.43 16.21
N LEU A 77 10.48 -1.41 16.51
CA LEU A 77 11.00 -0.73 17.71
C LEU A 77 10.80 0.77 17.65
N ILE A 78 11.01 1.39 16.48
CA ILE A 78 10.71 2.83 16.28
C ILE A 78 9.21 3.09 16.47
N SER A 79 8.34 2.22 15.94
CA SER A 79 6.88 2.34 16.12
C SER A 79 6.47 2.20 17.60
N ILE A 80 7.01 1.22 18.31
CA ILE A 80 6.74 1.03 19.74
C ILE A 80 7.19 2.26 20.54
N ALA A 81 8.38 2.79 20.29
CA ALA A 81 8.86 3.99 20.97
C ALA A 81 7.95 5.21 20.73
N ALA A 82 7.52 5.41 19.48
CA ALA A 82 6.57 6.47 19.13
C ALA A 82 5.20 6.27 19.80
N LEU A 83 4.68 5.04 19.83
CA LEU A 83 3.41 4.71 20.46
C LEU A 83 3.46 4.86 21.98
N ILE A 84 4.55 4.48 22.63
CA ILE A 84 4.76 4.77 24.06
C ILE A 84 4.73 6.28 24.30
N GLY A 85 5.40 7.06 23.45
CA GLY A 85 5.34 8.51 23.51
C GLY A 85 3.92 9.06 23.39
N LEU A 86 3.11 8.53 22.46
CA LEU A 86 1.69 8.91 22.29
C LEU A 86 0.81 8.49 23.47
N VAL A 87 1.06 7.35 24.09
CA VAL A 87 0.32 6.91 25.30
C VAL A 87 0.63 7.87 26.47
N ILE A 88 1.86 8.34 26.59
CA ILE A 88 2.29 9.24 27.68
C ILE A 88 1.83 10.69 27.41
N ASN A 89 1.99 11.16 26.19
CA ASN A 89 1.67 12.54 25.80
C ASN A 89 1.24 12.62 24.34
N HIS A 90 -0.06 12.82 24.13
CA HIS A 90 -0.70 13.00 22.83
C HIS A 90 -1.20 14.43 22.60
N SER A 91 -0.64 15.43 23.33
CA SER A 91 -0.87 16.84 23.06
C SER A 91 -0.34 17.24 21.66
N TRP A 92 -0.82 18.36 21.11
CA TRP A 92 -0.62 18.73 19.71
C TRP A 92 0.81 18.58 19.18
N GLY A 93 1.80 19.13 19.85
CA GLY A 93 3.20 19.09 19.41
C GLY A 93 3.78 17.67 19.33
N PRO A 94 3.78 16.93 20.46
CA PRO A 94 4.18 15.53 20.48
C PRO A 94 3.39 14.65 19.51
N TYR A 95 2.08 14.85 19.39
CA TYR A 95 1.22 14.08 18.46
C TYR A 95 1.72 14.20 17.02
N VAL A 96 1.98 15.42 16.53
CA VAL A 96 2.43 15.65 15.14
C VAL A 96 3.78 14.97 14.88
N VAL A 97 4.73 15.12 15.82
CA VAL A 97 6.07 14.53 15.68
C VAL A 97 5.98 13.00 15.70
N LEU A 98 5.30 12.44 16.69
CA LEU A 98 5.23 10.98 16.88
C LEU A 98 4.41 10.30 15.77
N LEU A 99 3.35 10.95 15.29
CA LEU A 99 2.61 10.47 14.12
C LEU A 99 3.49 10.45 12.86
N THR A 100 4.33 11.47 12.68
CA THR A 100 5.29 11.52 11.57
C THR A 100 6.35 10.41 11.69
N VAL A 101 6.82 10.12 12.90
CA VAL A 101 7.73 8.99 13.18
C VAL A 101 7.05 7.65 12.89
N LEU A 102 5.75 7.49 13.19
CA LEU A 102 4.98 6.29 12.83
C LEU A 102 4.86 6.12 11.31
N GLY A 103 4.67 7.21 10.57
CA GLY A 103 4.71 7.17 9.10
C GLY A 103 6.05 6.65 8.57
N PHE A 104 7.15 7.18 9.11
CA PHE A 104 8.50 6.76 8.77
C PHE A 104 8.75 5.28 9.09
N SER A 105 8.40 4.82 10.28
CA SER A 105 8.60 3.44 10.71
C SER A 105 7.74 2.44 9.94
N GLY A 106 6.49 2.78 9.65
CA GLY A 106 5.61 2.02 8.76
C GLY A 106 6.22 1.89 7.35
N GLY A 107 6.81 2.98 6.85
CA GLY A 107 7.56 2.97 5.60
C GLY A 107 8.73 1.97 5.60
N ILE A 108 9.42 1.77 6.71
CA ILE A 108 10.48 0.74 6.82
C ILE A 108 9.88 -0.68 6.78
N ILE A 109 8.76 -0.90 7.45
CA ILE A 109 8.16 -2.21 7.63
C ILE A 109 7.60 -2.77 6.31
N PHE A 110 6.78 -2.00 5.59
CA PHE A 110 6.04 -2.51 4.42
C PHE A 110 6.93 -3.05 3.30
N PRO A 111 7.92 -2.33 2.75
CA PRO A 111 8.77 -2.85 1.69
C PRO A 111 9.61 -4.03 2.16
N SER A 112 9.99 -4.05 3.46
CA SER A 112 10.73 -5.18 4.05
C SER A 112 9.90 -6.46 4.09
N PHE A 113 8.58 -6.37 4.32
CA PHE A 113 7.68 -7.53 4.21
C PHE A 113 7.58 -8.06 2.78
N TYR A 114 7.38 -7.18 1.81
CA TYR A 114 7.28 -7.56 0.41
C TYR A 114 8.58 -8.19 -0.10
N ALA A 115 9.74 -7.59 0.24
CA ALA A 115 11.02 -8.17 -0.10
C ALA A 115 11.23 -9.53 0.61
N MET A 116 10.85 -9.64 1.89
CA MET A 116 11.03 -10.86 2.67
C MET A 116 10.17 -12.02 2.14
N VAL A 117 8.92 -11.76 1.75
CA VAL A 117 8.06 -12.84 1.22
C VAL A 117 8.57 -13.33 -0.13
N GLY A 118 9.09 -12.45 -0.99
CA GLY A 118 9.72 -12.82 -2.25
C GLY A 118 10.98 -13.66 -2.07
N THR A 119 11.79 -13.37 -1.04
CA THR A 119 13.02 -14.13 -0.74
C THR A 119 12.76 -15.44 0.00
N VAL A 120 11.74 -15.49 0.86
CA VAL A 120 11.39 -16.69 1.65
C VAL A 120 10.66 -17.74 0.80
N TRP A 121 9.94 -17.33 -0.21
CA TRP A 121 9.23 -18.23 -1.11
C TRP A 121 9.35 -17.80 -2.58
N PRO A 122 10.54 -17.92 -3.18
CA PRO A 122 10.78 -17.53 -4.58
C PRO A 122 9.88 -18.27 -5.58
N GLU A 123 9.64 -19.56 -5.36
CA GLU A 123 8.81 -20.41 -6.22
C GLU A 123 7.32 -20.02 -6.16
N GLY A 124 6.93 -19.27 -5.14
CA GLY A 124 5.59 -18.72 -5.00
C GLY A 124 5.27 -17.64 -6.02
N GLY A 125 6.28 -16.96 -6.53
CA GLY A 125 6.14 -15.86 -7.49
C GLY A 125 5.05 -14.89 -7.04
N ARG A 126 4.08 -14.61 -7.92
CA ARG A 126 2.94 -13.75 -7.58
C ARG A 126 2.13 -14.23 -6.37
N ARG A 127 2.04 -15.53 -6.10
CA ARG A 127 1.25 -16.05 -4.96
C ARG A 127 1.79 -15.57 -3.62
N SER A 128 3.12 -15.37 -3.52
CA SER A 128 3.75 -14.81 -2.32
C SER A 128 3.23 -13.38 -2.04
N PHE A 129 3.22 -12.52 -3.05
CA PHE A 129 2.78 -11.12 -2.94
C PHE A 129 1.26 -11.02 -2.73
N ASN A 130 0.48 -11.87 -3.42
CA ASN A 130 -0.97 -11.93 -3.21
C ASN A 130 -1.34 -12.35 -1.78
N SER A 131 -0.55 -13.22 -1.14
CA SER A 131 -0.81 -13.63 0.24
C SER A 131 -0.64 -12.48 1.24
N ILE A 132 0.37 -11.61 1.03
CA ILE A 132 0.58 -10.40 1.84
C ILE A 132 -0.52 -9.38 1.55
N TYR A 133 -0.88 -9.17 0.29
CA TYR A 133 -1.98 -8.29 -0.10
C TYR A 133 -3.31 -8.72 0.56
N LEU A 134 -3.61 -10.02 0.57
CA LEU A 134 -4.81 -10.54 1.23
C LEU A 134 -4.78 -10.31 2.74
N ALA A 135 -3.64 -10.55 3.38
CA ALA A 135 -3.46 -10.30 4.82
C ALA A 135 -3.70 -8.82 5.18
N GLN A 136 -3.20 -7.89 4.34
CA GLN A 136 -3.45 -6.46 4.51
C GLN A 136 -4.93 -6.13 4.43
N ASN A 137 -5.64 -6.64 3.43
CA ASN A 137 -7.06 -6.32 3.24
C ASN A 137 -7.95 -6.90 4.35
N VAL A 138 -7.64 -8.12 4.84
CA VAL A 138 -8.33 -8.68 6.01
C VAL A 138 -8.06 -7.81 7.25
N GLY A 139 -6.82 -7.33 7.43
CA GLY A 139 -6.48 -6.40 8.50
C GLY A 139 -7.22 -5.07 8.41
N VAL A 140 -7.32 -4.49 7.20
CA VAL A 140 -8.09 -3.26 6.93
C VAL A 140 -9.59 -3.46 7.13
N ALA A 141 -10.14 -4.64 6.85
CA ALA A 141 -11.55 -4.93 7.06
C ALA A 141 -11.92 -5.01 8.55
N ILE A 142 -11.04 -5.55 9.39
CA ILE A 142 -11.29 -5.78 10.83
C ILE A 142 -10.81 -4.60 11.68
N GLY A 143 -9.64 -4.04 11.35
CA GLY A 143 -8.95 -3.06 12.17
C GLY A 143 -9.76 -1.80 12.50
N PRO A 144 -10.37 -1.11 11.51
CA PRO A 144 -11.19 0.08 11.78
C PRO A 144 -12.42 -0.19 12.65
N ALA A 145 -13.04 -1.38 12.54
CA ALA A 145 -14.16 -1.77 13.39
C ALA A 145 -13.72 -1.91 14.85
N LEU A 146 -12.57 -2.55 15.08
CA LEU A 146 -11.98 -2.64 16.42
C LEU A 146 -11.58 -1.26 16.95
N ALA A 147 -11.00 -0.41 16.11
CA ALA A 147 -10.62 0.95 16.44
C ALA A 147 -11.84 1.79 16.85
N GLY A 148 -12.93 1.72 16.09
CA GLY A 148 -14.19 2.41 16.42
C GLY A 148 -14.80 1.92 17.73
N PHE A 149 -14.78 0.61 17.99
CA PHE A 149 -15.24 0.06 19.26
C PHE A 149 -14.40 0.56 20.45
N VAL A 150 -13.07 0.54 20.34
CA VAL A 150 -12.18 1.05 21.39
C VAL A 150 -12.35 2.55 21.59
N ALA A 151 -12.44 3.32 20.50
CA ALA A 151 -12.66 4.77 20.55
C ALA A 151 -14.02 5.15 21.17
N SER A 152 -15.05 4.31 21.03
CA SER A 152 -16.37 4.56 21.64
C SER A 152 -16.36 4.44 23.19
N VAL A 153 -15.40 3.71 23.74
CA VAL A 153 -15.18 3.63 25.20
C VAL A 153 -14.37 4.82 25.69
N ASN A 154 -13.20 5.04 25.09
CA ASN A 154 -12.37 6.23 25.27
C ASN A 154 -11.44 6.36 24.06
N ILE A 155 -11.43 7.54 23.46
CA ILE A 155 -10.62 7.81 22.28
C ILE A 155 -9.12 7.61 22.53
N ASP A 156 -8.62 7.93 23.72
CA ASP A 156 -7.19 7.81 24.05
C ASP A 156 -6.72 6.36 24.12
N PHE A 157 -7.64 5.42 24.28
CA PHE A 157 -7.32 3.97 24.26
C PHE A 157 -6.87 3.48 22.88
N ILE A 158 -7.09 4.25 21.79
CA ILE A 158 -6.58 3.90 20.47
C ILE A 158 -5.05 3.80 20.46
N PHE A 159 -4.34 4.66 21.21
CA PHE A 159 -2.89 4.63 21.33
C PHE A 159 -2.40 3.38 22.06
N THR A 160 -3.05 3.05 23.18
CA THR A 160 -2.73 1.85 23.97
C THR A 160 -3.03 0.56 23.20
N ALA A 161 -4.17 0.50 22.51
CA ALA A 161 -4.53 -0.64 21.69
C ALA A 161 -3.56 -0.84 20.52
N ASN A 162 -3.20 0.24 19.83
CA ASN A 162 -2.18 0.18 18.78
C ASN A 162 -0.83 -0.31 19.34
N LEU A 163 -0.38 0.22 20.48
CA LEU A 163 0.83 -0.23 21.15
C LEU A 163 0.78 -1.73 21.46
N ALA A 164 -0.35 -2.24 21.98
CA ALA A 164 -0.51 -3.66 22.29
C ALA A 164 -0.36 -4.54 21.04
N PHE A 165 -0.92 -4.13 19.88
CA PHE A 165 -0.73 -4.84 18.61
C PHE A 165 0.72 -4.78 18.11
N TYR A 166 1.42 -3.66 18.28
CA TYR A 166 2.84 -3.57 17.92
C TYR A 166 3.74 -4.38 18.84
N VAL A 167 3.42 -4.48 20.13
CA VAL A 167 4.11 -5.39 21.06
C VAL A 167 3.86 -6.85 20.69
N LEU A 168 2.63 -7.23 20.34
CA LEU A 168 2.33 -8.55 19.79
C LEU A 168 3.14 -8.84 18.52
N PHE A 169 3.18 -7.86 17.62
CA PHE A 169 3.95 -7.97 16.37
C PHE A 169 5.45 -8.10 16.65
N PHE A 170 5.99 -7.38 17.64
CA PHE A 170 7.37 -7.52 18.08
C PHE A 170 7.68 -8.96 18.51
N PHE A 171 6.85 -9.58 19.33
CA PHE A 171 7.07 -10.97 19.75
C PHE A 171 7.00 -11.94 18.57
N ILE A 172 6.04 -11.77 17.65
CA ILE A 172 5.98 -12.59 16.44
C ILE A 172 7.29 -12.46 15.63
N ALA A 173 7.75 -11.24 15.40
CA ALA A 173 8.97 -10.99 14.65
C ALA A 173 10.22 -11.53 15.37
N PHE A 174 10.32 -11.30 16.69
CA PHE A 174 11.44 -11.72 17.50
C PHE A 174 11.64 -13.25 17.52
N PHE A 175 10.55 -14.00 17.73
CA PHE A 175 10.65 -15.45 17.83
C PHE A 175 10.73 -16.16 16.47
N PHE A 176 10.11 -15.60 15.42
CA PHE A 176 9.95 -16.36 14.18
C PHE A 176 10.72 -15.79 12.98
N TYR A 177 11.00 -14.48 12.91
CA TYR A 177 11.61 -13.91 11.71
C TYR A 177 13.13 -14.02 11.67
N LYS A 178 13.77 -14.18 12.81
CA LYS A 178 15.24 -14.37 12.89
C LYS A 178 15.70 -15.56 12.04
N GLN A 179 14.94 -16.65 12.02
CA GLN A 179 15.26 -17.87 11.25
C GLN A 179 14.91 -17.77 9.75
N MET A 180 14.30 -16.64 9.33
CA MET A 180 13.93 -16.41 7.94
C MET A 180 14.95 -15.53 7.20
N SER A 181 15.87 -14.90 7.93
CA SER A 181 16.92 -14.07 7.35
C SER A 181 17.84 -14.92 6.49
N ILE A 182 18.16 -14.45 5.29
CA ILE A 182 19.28 -14.96 4.52
C ILE A 182 20.55 -14.62 5.31
N ASP A 183 21.49 -15.56 5.35
CA ASP A 183 22.74 -15.39 6.10
C ASP A 183 23.43 -14.08 5.68
N PRO A 184 23.80 -13.19 6.63
CA PRO A 184 24.45 -11.91 6.30
C PRO A 184 25.73 -12.07 5.46
N GLU A 185 26.44 -13.19 5.59
CA GLU A 185 27.62 -13.48 4.77
C GLU A 185 27.27 -13.73 3.30
N VAL A 186 26.15 -14.41 3.03
CA VAL A 186 25.62 -14.60 1.67
C VAL A 186 25.16 -13.26 1.08
N HIS A 187 24.50 -12.43 1.89
CA HIS A 187 24.06 -11.09 1.47
C HIS A 187 25.26 -10.17 1.16
N THR A 188 26.30 -10.20 2.01
CA THR A 188 27.49 -9.36 1.83
C THR A 188 28.34 -9.81 0.64
N SER A 189 28.42 -11.11 0.37
CA SER A 189 29.11 -11.64 -0.82
C SER A 189 28.37 -11.27 -2.12
N ILE A 190 27.02 -11.35 -2.12
CA ILE A 190 26.17 -10.95 -3.25
C ILE A 190 26.28 -9.43 -3.52
N LEU A 191 26.35 -8.62 -2.48
CA LEU A 191 26.54 -7.16 -2.61
C LEU A 191 27.94 -6.81 -3.14
N LYS A 192 28.98 -7.55 -2.77
CA LYS A 192 30.35 -7.34 -3.27
C LYS A 192 30.48 -7.77 -4.73
N GLU A 193 29.81 -8.82 -5.15
CA GLU A 193 29.82 -9.29 -6.55
C GLU A 193 29.04 -8.35 -7.49
N ASN A 194 28.08 -7.60 -6.97
CA ASN A 194 27.19 -6.68 -7.71
C ASN A 194 27.55 -5.20 -7.56
N THR A 195 28.83 -4.82 -7.37
CA THR A 195 29.28 -3.43 -7.22
C THR A 195 29.21 -2.61 -8.52
N GLY A 196 28.24 -2.80 -9.34
CA GLY A 196 27.93 -1.94 -10.48
C GLY A 196 26.49 -2.15 -10.90
N ILE A 197 25.76 -1.05 -11.08
CA ILE A 197 24.54 -1.04 -11.90
C ILE A 197 24.97 -1.30 -13.36
N LYS A 198 25.54 -2.48 -13.62
CA LYS A 198 26.00 -2.87 -14.96
C LYS A 198 24.85 -3.07 -15.94
N LYS A 199 23.60 -3.14 -15.45
CA LYS A 199 22.39 -3.18 -16.29
C LYS A 199 21.40 -2.12 -15.79
N LYS A 200 21.48 -0.91 -16.31
CA LYS A 200 20.55 0.19 -16.02
C LYS A 200 19.11 -0.12 -16.47
N ALA A 201 18.94 -1.02 -17.43
CA ALA A 201 17.67 -1.32 -18.07
C ALA A 201 16.57 -1.79 -17.10
N PRO A 202 16.78 -2.73 -16.16
CA PRO A 202 15.74 -3.13 -15.18
C PRO A 202 15.30 -1.99 -14.26
N PHE A 203 16.24 -1.13 -13.85
CA PHE A 203 15.95 0.01 -13.00
C PHE A 203 15.12 1.06 -13.75
N ILE A 204 15.49 1.38 -15.00
CA ILE A 204 14.72 2.30 -15.85
C ILE A 204 13.33 1.72 -16.12
N ALA A 205 13.23 0.42 -16.41
CA ALA A 205 11.95 -0.27 -16.59
C ALA A 205 11.06 -0.15 -15.35
N LEU A 206 11.62 -0.34 -14.15
CA LEU A 206 10.90 -0.14 -12.89
C LEU A 206 10.40 1.31 -12.78
N LEU A 207 11.26 2.30 -12.98
CA LEU A 207 10.87 3.72 -12.87
C LEU A 207 9.74 4.08 -13.84
N ILE A 208 9.81 3.58 -15.09
CA ILE A 208 8.75 3.82 -16.07
C ILE A 208 7.41 3.26 -15.58
N VAL A 209 7.36 2.01 -15.14
CA VAL A 209 6.09 1.43 -14.71
C VAL A 209 5.60 2.05 -13.39
N MET A 210 6.49 2.57 -12.54
CA MET A 210 6.12 3.26 -11.30
C MET A 210 5.43 4.60 -11.55
N ILE A 211 5.69 5.27 -12.66
CA ILE A 211 4.91 6.45 -13.08
C ILE A 211 3.43 6.06 -13.26
N GLY A 212 3.16 4.98 -13.99
CA GLY A 212 1.79 4.47 -14.15
C GLY A 212 1.15 4.06 -12.83
N TYR A 213 1.90 3.42 -11.95
CA TYR A 213 1.43 2.99 -10.63
C TYR A 213 1.09 4.19 -9.71
N LEU A 214 1.94 5.21 -9.70
CA LEU A 214 1.70 6.47 -8.99
C LEU A 214 0.42 7.14 -9.49
N LEU A 215 0.26 7.29 -10.80
CA LEU A 215 -0.95 7.86 -11.41
C LEU A 215 -2.19 7.04 -11.04
N THR A 216 -2.08 5.71 -11.05
CA THR A 216 -3.18 4.83 -10.65
C THR A 216 -3.60 5.07 -9.20
N TRP A 217 -2.64 5.19 -8.26
CA TRP A 217 -2.94 5.48 -6.85
C TRP A 217 -3.49 6.89 -6.64
N LEU A 218 -3.01 7.87 -7.42
CA LEU A 218 -3.54 9.23 -7.41
C LEU A 218 -5.05 9.22 -7.76
N VAL A 219 -5.41 8.50 -8.82
CA VAL A 219 -6.81 8.38 -9.26
C VAL A 219 -7.62 7.50 -8.31
N TYR A 220 -7.08 6.36 -7.87
CA TYR A 220 -7.75 5.46 -6.92
C TYR A 220 -8.12 6.16 -5.60
N SER A 221 -7.27 7.05 -5.11
CA SER A 221 -7.51 7.76 -3.85
C SER A 221 -8.75 8.69 -3.89
N GLN A 222 -9.27 8.98 -5.08
CA GLN A 222 -10.50 9.76 -5.24
C GLN A 222 -11.74 9.08 -4.66
N TRP A 223 -11.72 7.77 -4.53
CA TRP A 223 -12.79 7.05 -3.82
C TRP A 223 -12.94 7.50 -2.37
N ALA A 224 -11.87 7.91 -1.72
CA ALA A 224 -11.94 8.41 -0.34
C ALA A 224 -12.26 9.92 -0.25
N THR A 225 -12.23 10.66 -1.35
CA THR A 225 -12.37 12.13 -1.38
C THR A 225 -13.42 12.59 -2.39
N THR A 226 -13.02 12.87 -3.63
CA THR A 226 -13.90 13.47 -4.65
C THR A 226 -15.13 12.61 -4.96
N ILE A 227 -14.99 11.28 -5.04
CA ILE A 227 -16.12 10.37 -5.31
C ILE A 227 -17.05 10.30 -4.08
N SER A 228 -16.52 10.33 -2.86
CA SER A 228 -17.35 10.35 -1.65
C SER A 228 -18.19 11.61 -1.58
N THR A 229 -17.60 12.77 -1.88
CA THR A 229 -18.31 14.06 -1.94
C THR A 229 -19.38 14.06 -3.04
N HIS A 230 -19.05 13.51 -4.22
CA HIS A 230 -20.03 13.36 -5.30
C HIS A 230 -21.20 12.45 -4.89
N ALA A 231 -20.93 11.31 -4.29
CA ALA A 231 -21.96 10.38 -3.85
C ALA A 231 -22.93 11.04 -2.84
N THR A 232 -22.41 11.77 -1.87
CA THR A 232 -23.25 12.51 -0.91
C THR A 232 -24.04 13.63 -1.56
N SER A 233 -23.50 14.34 -2.53
CA SER A 233 -24.21 15.42 -3.25
C SER A 233 -25.38 14.91 -4.10
N VAL A 234 -25.34 13.66 -4.55
CA VAL A 234 -26.44 13.01 -5.30
C VAL A 234 -27.38 12.21 -4.37
N GLY A 235 -27.29 12.38 -3.06
CA GLY A 235 -28.21 11.81 -2.08
C GLY A 235 -27.85 10.43 -1.54
N VAL A 236 -26.64 9.90 -1.81
CA VAL A 236 -26.15 8.69 -1.19
C VAL A 236 -25.75 9.00 0.26
N THR A 237 -26.35 8.30 1.22
CA THR A 237 -26.06 8.52 2.65
C THR A 237 -24.66 8.02 3.01
N LEU A 238 -24.09 8.57 4.09
CA LEU A 238 -22.77 8.11 4.58
C LEU A 238 -22.76 6.63 4.93
N THR A 239 -23.87 6.11 5.46
CA THR A 239 -24.02 4.67 5.74
C THR A 239 -23.95 3.83 4.45
N GLN A 240 -24.64 4.25 3.41
CA GLN A 240 -24.60 3.60 2.10
C GLN A 240 -23.19 3.67 1.50
N TYR A 241 -22.52 4.84 1.62
CA TYR A 241 -21.15 4.98 1.12
C TYR A 241 -20.16 4.08 1.86
N SER A 242 -20.28 3.99 3.18
CA SER A 242 -19.48 3.05 3.99
C SER A 242 -19.72 1.60 3.60
N PHE A 243 -20.97 1.23 3.26
CA PHE A 243 -21.31 -0.10 2.79
C PHE A 243 -20.63 -0.47 1.46
N ILE A 244 -20.36 0.52 0.58
CA ILE A 244 -19.59 0.30 -0.66
C ILE A 244 -18.18 -0.21 -0.32
N TRP A 245 -17.52 0.34 0.68
CA TRP A 245 -16.20 -0.13 1.15
C TRP A 245 -16.26 -1.52 1.81
N THR A 246 -17.37 -1.81 2.49
CA THR A 246 -17.61 -3.16 3.03
C THR A 246 -17.70 -4.20 1.91
N ILE A 247 -18.38 -3.87 0.80
CA ILE A 247 -18.44 -4.72 -0.39
C ILE A 247 -17.05 -4.93 -0.97
N ASN A 248 -16.24 -3.87 -1.09
CA ASN A 248 -14.85 -3.98 -1.55
C ASN A 248 -14.06 -4.98 -0.71
N GLY A 249 -14.01 -4.79 0.61
CA GLY A 249 -13.27 -5.68 1.51
C GLY A 249 -13.76 -7.13 1.46
N LEU A 250 -15.08 -7.35 1.41
CA LEU A 250 -15.67 -8.68 1.31
C LEU A 250 -15.29 -9.35 -0.02
N LEU A 251 -15.40 -8.63 -1.13
CA LEU A 251 -15.07 -9.14 -2.46
C LEU A 251 -13.58 -9.49 -2.60
N ILE A 252 -12.67 -8.77 -1.98
CA ILE A 252 -11.24 -9.10 -1.99
C ILE A 252 -11.02 -10.51 -1.41
N VAL A 253 -11.76 -10.89 -0.39
CA VAL A 253 -11.64 -12.22 0.25
C VAL A 253 -12.42 -13.27 -0.54
N VAL A 254 -13.72 -13.04 -0.75
CA VAL A 254 -14.63 -14.02 -1.38
C VAL A 254 -14.39 -14.13 -2.89
N GLY A 255 -13.86 -13.09 -3.51
CA GLY A 255 -13.59 -13.04 -4.96
C GLY A 255 -12.34 -13.83 -5.40
N GLN A 256 -11.48 -14.29 -4.47
CA GLN A 256 -10.25 -15.04 -4.81
C GLN A 256 -10.48 -16.25 -5.73
N PRO A 257 -11.50 -17.09 -5.55
CA PRO A 257 -11.76 -18.21 -6.45
C PRO A 257 -12.04 -17.77 -7.91
N PHE A 258 -12.67 -16.61 -8.12
CA PHE A 258 -12.98 -16.09 -9.46
C PHE A 258 -11.74 -15.53 -10.17
N ILE A 259 -10.84 -14.93 -9.40
CA ILE A 259 -9.58 -14.36 -9.94
C ILE A 259 -8.53 -15.43 -10.19
N LYS A 260 -8.50 -16.49 -9.38
CA LYS A 260 -7.48 -17.55 -9.45
C LYS A 260 -7.31 -18.14 -10.85
N PRO A 261 -8.36 -18.52 -11.60
CA PRO A 261 -8.20 -19.06 -12.95
C PRO A 261 -7.55 -18.09 -13.93
N ILE A 262 -7.87 -16.80 -13.82
CA ILE A 262 -7.28 -15.74 -14.64
C ILE A 262 -5.79 -15.62 -14.35
N ILE A 263 -5.43 -15.55 -13.06
CA ILE A 263 -4.05 -15.43 -12.63
C ILE A 263 -3.22 -16.66 -13.03
N THR A 264 -3.76 -17.87 -12.89
CA THR A 264 -3.05 -19.10 -13.28
C THR A 264 -2.78 -19.13 -14.79
N ARG A 265 -3.71 -18.67 -15.63
CA ARG A 265 -3.49 -18.54 -17.08
C ARG A 265 -2.44 -17.49 -17.46
N LEU A 266 -2.26 -16.50 -16.60
CA LEU A 266 -1.35 -15.37 -16.83
C LEU A 266 -0.11 -15.42 -15.92
N GLU A 267 0.20 -16.55 -15.27
CA GLU A 267 1.21 -16.65 -14.20
C GLU A 267 2.57 -16.06 -14.61
N ASN A 268 3.01 -16.33 -15.84
CA ASN A 268 4.27 -15.82 -16.38
C ASN A 268 4.14 -14.51 -17.17
N LYS A 269 2.96 -13.87 -17.18
CA LYS A 269 2.67 -12.68 -17.99
C LYS A 269 2.30 -11.49 -17.09
N VAL A 270 3.22 -11.10 -16.19
CA VAL A 270 2.97 -10.03 -15.20
C VAL A 270 2.56 -8.72 -15.89
N LYS A 271 3.17 -8.36 -17.03
CA LYS A 271 2.75 -7.20 -17.83
C LYS A 271 1.27 -7.26 -18.22
N THR A 272 0.81 -8.42 -18.70
CA THR A 272 -0.60 -8.62 -19.09
C THR A 272 -1.52 -8.53 -17.87
N GLN A 273 -1.09 -9.02 -16.70
CA GLN A 273 -1.86 -8.89 -15.47
C GLN A 273 -2.04 -7.44 -15.07
N ILE A 274 -0.97 -6.64 -15.10
CA ILE A 274 -1.02 -5.20 -14.79
C ILE A 274 -1.95 -4.50 -15.78
N LEU A 275 -1.77 -4.71 -17.08
CA LEU A 275 -2.61 -4.10 -18.12
C LEU A 275 -4.09 -4.48 -17.96
N LEU A 276 -4.40 -5.75 -17.72
CA LEU A 276 -5.77 -6.22 -17.49
C LEU A 276 -6.37 -5.54 -16.25
N GLY A 277 -5.64 -5.51 -15.14
CA GLY A 277 -6.10 -4.86 -13.93
C GLY A 277 -6.33 -3.36 -14.11
N LEU A 278 -5.40 -2.64 -14.77
CA LEU A 278 -5.54 -1.21 -15.07
C LEU A 278 -6.72 -0.93 -16.02
N SER A 279 -6.95 -1.82 -17.01
CA SER A 279 -8.11 -1.67 -17.91
C SER A 279 -9.43 -1.84 -17.16
N ILE A 280 -9.51 -2.79 -16.21
CA ILE A 280 -10.71 -2.97 -15.38
C ILE A 280 -10.89 -1.76 -14.44
N LEU A 281 -9.81 -1.24 -13.85
CA LEU A 281 -9.86 -0.02 -13.05
C LEU A 281 -10.35 1.18 -13.88
N LEU A 282 -9.87 1.33 -15.11
CA LEU A 282 -10.33 2.39 -16.04
C LEU A 282 -11.83 2.27 -16.32
N VAL A 283 -12.33 1.05 -16.57
CA VAL A 283 -13.78 0.82 -16.73
C VAL A 283 -14.55 1.21 -15.48
N SER A 284 -14.05 0.91 -14.29
CA SER A 284 -14.67 1.35 -13.03
C SER A 284 -14.77 2.88 -12.94
N PHE A 285 -13.67 3.61 -13.25
CA PHE A 285 -13.67 5.07 -13.24
C PHE A 285 -14.58 5.66 -14.30
N PHE A 286 -14.67 5.04 -15.46
CA PHE A 286 -15.64 5.42 -16.47
C PHE A 286 -17.09 5.25 -15.96
N VAL A 287 -17.42 4.12 -15.34
CA VAL A 287 -18.75 3.86 -14.76
C VAL A 287 -19.07 4.84 -13.64
N VAL A 288 -18.12 5.11 -12.73
CA VAL A 288 -18.37 6.03 -11.59
C VAL A 288 -18.55 7.49 -12.06
N SER A 289 -17.99 7.86 -13.20
CA SER A 289 -18.20 9.20 -13.78
C SER A 289 -19.65 9.44 -14.22
N PHE A 290 -20.47 8.41 -14.38
CA PHE A 290 -21.92 8.50 -14.62
C PHE A 290 -22.76 8.22 -13.37
N ALA A 291 -22.14 7.99 -12.22
CA ALA A 291 -22.84 7.53 -11.04
C ALA A 291 -23.68 8.63 -10.41
N ASN A 292 -25.00 8.49 -10.48
CA ASN A 292 -25.99 9.39 -9.86
C ASN A 292 -26.90 8.64 -8.87
N THR A 293 -26.69 7.35 -8.67
CA THR A 293 -27.46 6.50 -7.76
C THR A 293 -26.55 5.54 -7.02
N PHE A 294 -26.94 5.15 -5.82
CA PHE A 294 -26.22 4.20 -4.99
C PHE A 294 -25.82 2.91 -5.73
N ASN A 295 -26.72 2.35 -6.54
CA ASN A 295 -26.47 1.12 -7.26
C ASN A 295 -25.32 1.24 -8.28
N VAL A 296 -25.19 2.40 -8.95
CA VAL A 296 -24.10 2.63 -9.91
C VAL A 296 -22.76 2.74 -9.19
N PHE A 297 -22.70 3.36 -8.01
CA PHE A 297 -21.50 3.35 -7.18
C PHE A 297 -21.10 1.94 -6.75
N ILE A 298 -22.07 1.07 -6.38
CA ILE A 298 -21.80 -0.34 -6.06
C ILE A 298 -21.21 -1.08 -7.27
N ILE A 299 -21.82 -0.92 -8.46
CA ILE A 299 -21.32 -1.56 -9.68
C ILE A 299 -19.89 -1.09 -9.98
N ALA A 300 -19.64 0.22 -9.90
CA ALA A 300 -18.30 0.75 -10.10
C ALA A 300 -17.29 0.19 -9.09
N MET A 301 -17.66 0.06 -7.81
CA MET A 301 -16.81 -0.51 -6.77
C MET A 301 -16.54 -2.01 -7.00
N ILE A 302 -17.53 -2.78 -7.42
CA ILE A 302 -17.35 -4.20 -7.76
C ILE A 302 -16.33 -4.34 -8.89
N ILE A 303 -16.47 -3.56 -9.96
CA ILE A 303 -15.52 -3.55 -11.08
C ILE A 303 -14.12 -3.15 -10.59
N LEU A 304 -14.02 -2.07 -9.79
CA LEU A 304 -12.78 -1.62 -9.18
C LEU A 304 -12.08 -2.75 -8.45
N THR A 305 -12.80 -3.45 -7.59
CA THR A 305 -12.28 -4.52 -6.74
C THR A 305 -11.66 -5.66 -7.56
N PHE A 306 -12.29 -6.09 -8.64
CA PHE A 306 -11.68 -7.07 -9.54
C PHE A 306 -10.41 -6.55 -10.21
N GLY A 307 -10.39 -5.27 -10.60
CA GLY A 307 -9.19 -4.62 -11.15
C GLY A 307 -8.03 -4.60 -10.16
N GLU A 308 -8.28 -4.19 -8.92
CA GLU A 308 -7.24 -4.11 -7.89
C GLU A 308 -6.72 -5.48 -7.46
N MET A 309 -7.57 -6.50 -7.34
CA MET A 309 -7.15 -7.87 -7.03
C MET A 309 -6.18 -8.43 -8.08
N ILE A 310 -6.28 -7.97 -9.32
CA ILE A 310 -5.37 -8.36 -10.40
C ILE A 310 -4.12 -7.47 -10.41
N ALA A 311 -4.28 -6.15 -10.30
CA ALA A 311 -3.18 -5.19 -10.47
C ALA A 311 -2.25 -5.11 -9.25
N TRP A 312 -2.79 -4.94 -8.03
CA TRP A 312 -1.97 -4.61 -6.87
C TRP A 312 -0.89 -5.64 -6.54
N PRO A 313 -1.15 -6.97 -6.55
CA PRO A 313 -0.08 -7.95 -6.33
C PRO A 313 0.89 -8.07 -7.51
N ALA A 314 0.52 -7.62 -8.71
CA ALA A 314 1.37 -7.73 -9.88
C ALA A 314 2.54 -6.70 -9.87
N PHE A 315 2.36 -5.51 -9.31
CA PHE A 315 3.42 -4.49 -9.23
C PHE A 315 4.61 -4.93 -8.36
N PRO A 316 4.43 -5.36 -7.09
CA PRO A 316 5.54 -5.90 -6.31
C PRO A 316 6.14 -7.18 -6.91
N THR A 317 5.33 -8.01 -7.60
CA THR A 317 5.83 -9.17 -8.35
C THR A 317 6.78 -8.74 -9.48
N LEU A 318 6.39 -7.73 -10.26
CA LEU A 318 7.25 -7.18 -11.32
C LEU A 318 8.54 -6.58 -10.76
N ALA A 319 8.45 -5.84 -9.65
CA ALA A 319 9.62 -5.27 -9.00
C ALA A 319 10.60 -6.36 -8.55
N ASP A 320 10.11 -7.47 -7.99
CA ASP A 320 10.94 -8.61 -7.61
C ASP A 320 11.61 -9.30 -8.80
N GLN A 321 10.88 -9.44 -9.93
CA GLN A 321 11.44 -9.99 -11.18
C GLN A 321 12.54 -9.10 -11.78
N LEU A 322 12.39 -7.77 -11.68
CA LEU A 322 13.35 -6.80 -12.19
C LEU A 322 14.54 -6.58 -11.25
N ALA A 323 14.37 -6.86 -9.96
CA ALA A 323 15.39 -6.59 -8.96
C ALA A 323 16.63 -7.47 -9.18
N PRO A 324 17.85 -6.90 -9.25
CA PRO A 324 19.07 -7.67 -9.11
C PRO A 324 19.11 -8.35 -7.74
N ARG A 325 19.85 -9.47 -7.63
CA ARG A 325 20.06 -10.13 -6.35
C ARG A 325 20.68 -9.16 -5.34
N GLY A 326 20.13 -9.12 -4.13
CA GLY A 326 20.54 -8.20 -3.07
C GLY A 326 20.05 -6.77 -3.23
N LYS A 327 19.07 -6.50 -4.13
CA LYS A 327 18.39 -5.20 -4.30
C LYS A 327 16.87 -5.33 -4.24
N GLU A 328 16.39 -6.47 -3.80
CA GLU A 328 14.95 -6.78 -3.73
C GLU A 328 14.22 -5.78 -2.81
N GLY A 329 14.82 -5.44 -1.67
CA GLY A 329 14.27 -4.46 -0.74
C GLY A 329 14.17 -3.07 -1.34
N PHE A 330 15.23 -2.58 -1.98
CA PHE A 330 15.24 -1.25 -2.60
C PHE A 330 14.18 -1.12 -3.70
N TYR A 331 13.99 -2.16 -4.53
CA TYR A 331 12.96 -2.17 -5.57
C TYR A 331 11.54 -2.16 -4.96
N GLN A 332 11.30 -2.92 -3.88
CA GLN A 332 10.03 -2.86 -3.15
C GLN A 332 9.81 -1.51 -2.46
N GLY A 333 10.88 -0.88 -1.97
CA GLY A 333 10.84 0.48 -1.43
C GLY A 333 10.33 1.51 -2.46
N ILE A 334 10.79 1.42 -3.72
CA ILE A 334 10.33 2.27 -4.82
C ILE A 334 8.85 2.04 -5.11
N VAL A 335 8.38 0.77 -5.15
CA VAL A 335 6.95 0.44 -5.35
C VAL A 335 6.08 1.07 -4.27
N ASN A 336 6.45 0.88 -3.01
CA ASN A 336 5.68 1.44 -1.89
C ASN A 336 5.73 2.97 -1.87
N SER A 337 6.87 3.57 -2.23
CA SER A 337 7.01 5.04 -2.36
C SER A 337 6.09 5.59 -3.45
N ALA A 338 6.02 4.97 -4.62
CA ALA A 338 5.14 5.39 -5.71
C ALA A 338 3.66 5.36 -5.29
N ALA A 339 3.23 4.29 -4.60
CA ALA A 339 1.88 4.20 -4.05
C ALA A 339 1.60 5.28 -2.99
N THR A 340 2.54 5.52 -2.08
CA THR A 340 2.39 6.52 -1.02
C THR A 340 2.31 7.93 -1.58
N VAL A 341 3.16 8.26 -2.56
CA VAL A 341 3.13 9.58 -3.25
C VAL A 341 1.81 9.76 -3.99
N GLY A 342 1.33 8.74 -4.70
CA GLY A 342 0.03 8.80 -5.40
C GLY A 342 -1.12 9.09 -4.43
N LYS A 343 -1.18 8.37 -3.30
CA LYS A 343 -2.18 8.59 -2.23
C LYS A 343 -2.08 9.95 -1.58
N MET A 344 -0.87 10.49 -1.45
CA MET A 344 -0.62 11.80 -0.83
C MET A 344 -1.07 12.95 -1.74
N ILE A 345 -0.77 12.87 -3.02
CA ILE A 345 -1.08 13.94 -4.00
C ILE A 345 -2.54 13.87 -4.47
N GLY A 346 -3.10 12.65 -4.55
CA GLY A 346 -4.42 12.42 -5.13
C GLY A 346 -5.54 13.28 -4.56
N PRO A 347 -5.78 13.31 -3.24
CA PRO A 347 -6.82 14.13 -2.64
C PRO A 347 -6.69 15.63 -2.97
N ILE A 348 -5.46 16.13 -3.01
CA ILE A 348 -5.17 17.54 -3.35
C ILE A 348 -5.52 17.78 -4.82
N ALA A 349 -5.05 16.92 -5.72
CA ALA A 349 -5.31 17.05 -7.15
C ALA A 349 -6.81 16.95 -7.47
N GLY A 350 -7.52 16.00 -6.88
CA GLY A 350 -8.96 15.85 -7.05
C GLY A 350 -9.76 17.01 -6.47
N GLY A 351 -9.38 17.52 -5.30
CA GLY A 351 -9.99 18.71 -4.68
C GLY A 351 -9.84 19.95 -5.57
N ILE A 352 -8.62 20.25 -6.02
CA ILE A 352 -8.36 21.39 -6.92
C ILE A 352 -9.17 21.26 -8.22
N LEU A 353 -9.21 20.09 -8.83
CA LEU A 353 -9.99 19.87 -10.05
C LEU A 353 -11.49 20.05 -9.81
N ALA A 354 -12.00 19.56 -8.67
CA ALA A 354 -13.41 19.71 -8.31
C ALA A 354 -13.78 21.16 -8.02
N ASP A 355 -12.92 21.93 -7.36
CA ASP A 355 -13.14 23.36 -7.07
C ASP A 355 -13.10 24.21 -8.34
N LEU A 356 -12.21 23.93 -9.28
CA LEU A 356 -12.04 24.70 -10.51
C LEU A 356 -13.10 24.39 -11.58
N TYR A 357 -13.46 23.12 -11.74
CA TYR A 357 -14.27 22.65 -12.86
C TYR A 357 -15.58 21.96 -12.45
N GLY A 358 -15.82 21.81 -11.15
CA GLY A 358 -16.89 20.99 -10.62
C GLY A 358 -16.57 19.49 -10.62
N VAL A 359 -17.25 18.77 -9.73
CA VAL A 359 -16.94 17.34 -9.45
C VAL A 359 -17.08 16.46 -10.70
N GLN A 360 -18.10 16.70 -11.53
CA GLN A 360 -18.35 15.89 -12.72
C GLN A 360 -17.20 15.97 -13.75
N ILE A 361 -16.71 17.18 -14.01
CA ILE A 361 -15.59 17.39 -14.95
C ILE A 361 -14.29 16.83 -14.33
N ALA A 362 -14.10 17.02 -13.02
CA ALA A 362 -12.96 16.45 -12.30
C ALA A 362 -12.90 14.92 -12.46
N LEU A 363 -14.03 14.22 -12.34
CA LEU A 363 -14.10 12.77 -12.55
C LEU A 363 -13.71 12.36 -13.97
N TRP A 364 -14.11 13.12 -14.99
CA TRP A 364 -13.72 12.86 -16.38
C TRP A 364 -12.23 13.09 -16.62
N ILE A 365 -11.66 14.16 -16.06
CA ILE A 365 -10.20 14.44 -16.14
C ILE A 365 -9.42 13.29 -15.46
N LEU A 366 -9.87 12.86 -14.28
CA LEU A 366 -9.25 11.76 -13.54
C LEU A 366 -9.36 10.42 -14.29
N THR A 367 -10.48 10.15 -14.94
CA THR A 367 -10.65 8.99 -15.82
C THR A 367 -9.69 9.05 -17.01
N GLY A 368 -9.52 10.22 -17.61
CA GLY A 368 -8.50 10.48 -18.64
C GLY A 368 -7.08 10.24 -18.11
N LEU A 369 -6.77 10.72 -16.90
CA LEU A 369 -5.48 10.48 -16.25
C LEU A 369 -5.23 8.99 -15.98
N MET A 370 -6.27 8.24 -15.62
CA MET A 370 -6.19 6.79 -15.46
C MET A 370 -5.85 6.08 -16.78
N SER A 371 -6.37 6.55 -17.91
CA SER A 371 -6.02 6.00 -19.22
C SER A 371 -4.53 6.24 -19.55
N LEU A 372 -3.99 7.40 -19.17
CA LEU A 372 -2.57 7.71 -19.33
C LEU A 372 -1.66 6.80 -18.46
N ALA A 373 -2.15 6.33 -17.31
CA ALA A 373 -1.41 5.39 -16.46
C ALA A 373 -1.11 4.04 -17.13
N VAL A 374 -1.83 3.67 -18.18
CA VAL A 374 -1.60 2.47 -18.97
C VAL A 374 -0.35 2.58 -19.83
N ILE A 375 -0.03 3.78 -20.33
CA ILE A 375 1.08 4.03 -21.27
C ILE A 375 2.43 3.60 -20.69
N PRO A 376 2.85 3.99 -19.46
CA PRO A 376 4.09 3.51 -18.86
C PRO A 376 4.16 1.99 -18.76
N THR A 377 3.03 1.33 -18.46
CA THR A 377 2.97 -0.15 -18.40
C THR A 377 3.17 -0.78 -19.77
N LEU A 378 2.73 -0.15 -20.85
CA LEU A 378 2.99 -0.63 -22.22
C LEU A 378 4.47 -0.49 -22.59
N LEU A 379 5.15 0.54 -22.12
CA LEU A 379 6.48 0.95 -22.55
C LEU A 379 7.64 0.46 -21.66
N TYR A 380 7.39 0.01 -20.42
CA TYR A 380 8.46 -0.29 -19.46
C TYR A 380 9.43 -1.39 -19.91
N ASP A 381 9.01 -2.31 -20.78
CA ASP A 381 9.84 -3.40 -21.30
C ASP A 381 10.73 -3.00 -22.49
N VAL A 382 10.56 -1.80 -23.04
CA VAL A 382 11.39 -1.30 -24.16
C VAL A 382 12.88 -1.24 -23.79
N PRO A 383 13.30 -0.68 -22.63
CA PRO A 383 14.70 -0.72 -22.21
C PRO A 383 15.24 -2.15 -22.01
N LEU A 384 14.40 -3.07 -21.55
CA LEU A 384 14.78 -4.48 -21.34
C LEU A 384 15.08 -5.16 -22.68
N LYS A 385 14.16 -5.05 -23.63
CA LYS A 385 14.32 -5.59 -24.99
C LYS A 385 15.57 -5.07 -25.68
N ARG A 386 15.83 -3.75 -25.58
CA ARG A 386 17.03 -3.11 -26.19
C ARG A 386 18.34 -3.59 -25.55
N SER A 387 18.31 -3.97 -24.28
CA SER A 387 19.50 -4.43 -23.54
C SER A 387 19.71 -5.95 -23.59
N GLY A 388 18.79 -6.72 -24.21
CA GLY A 388 18.81 -8.17 -24.19
C GLY A 388 18.63 -8.76 -22.77
N TYR A 389 17.99 -8.00 -21.86
CA TYR A 389 17.74 -8.46 -20.50
C TYR A 389 16.47 -9.30 -20.44
N GLU A 390 16.59 -10.52 -19.96
CA GLU A 390 15.43 -11.35 -19.61
C GLU A 390 15.15 -11.24 -18.10
N PRO A 391 13.92 -10.86 -17.71
CA PRO A 391 13.52 -10.88 -16.30
C PRO A 391 13.62 -12.29 -15.72
N LYS A 392 13.90 -12.38 -14.42
CA LYS A 392 13.95 -13.68 -13.73
C LYS A 392 12.63 -14.41 -13.95
N SER A 393 12.64 -15.58 -14.59
CA SER A 393 11.54 -16.53 -14.55
C SER A 393 11.52 -17.16 -13.15
N ARG A 394 10.52 -16.86 -12.36
CA ARG A 394 10.28 -17.45 -11.05
C ARG A 394 8.92 -18.09 -11.01
#